data_36b4df5a39867d94b2af817c1640c554
#
_entry.id   36b4df5a39867d94b2af817c1640c554
#
_cell.length_a   1.000
_cell.length_b   1.000
_cell.length_c   1.000
_cell.angle_alpha   90.00
_cell.angle_beta   90.00
_cell.angle_gamma   90.00
#
_symmetry.space_group_name_H-M   'P 1'
#
loop_
_entity.id
_entity.type
_entity.pdbx_description
1 polymer ?
#
loop_
_entity_poly.entity_id
_entity_poly.type
_entity_poly.pdbx_seq_one_letter_code
_entity_poly.pdbx_strand_id
1 'polypeptide(L)'
;MKDPRQVKDLNLASAHDLAYEMPAGLLIASVMMIISTLLELANAVLTVVNHQELRSTVLRSDASEEITALLAGEQGETFLTVLSGVLLAVTLVFSLVHLFLLWSTLRGSSKARRLVLLLLAVSFTVTAGGVIWGHQHMPLSALFFQLGVSVFAMLGFTSDAAVSYTAARTFHMRDIRLRHRGSRRKQTSS
;
A
#
# COMPACT_ATOMS: atom_id res chain seq x y z
N MET A 1 20.90 6.70 43.21
CA MET A 1 20.17 7.58 42.30
C MET A 1 21.00 7.68 41.03
N LYS A 2 20.52 7.19 39.89
CA LYS A 2 21.26 7.33 38.61
C LYS A 2 21.14 8.78 38.12
N ASP A 3 22.27 9.34 37.68
CA ASP A 3 22.35 10.70 37.14
C ASP A 3 21.37 10.81 35.92
N PRO A 4 20.44 11.79 35.91
CA PRO A 4 19.49 11.97 34.80
C PRO A 4 20.17 12.19 33.46
N ARG A 5 21.44 12.62 33.44
CA ARG A 5 22.24 12.72 32.20
C ARG A 5 22.61 11.34 31.62
N GLN A 6 23.01 10.37 32.49
CA GLN A 6 23.31 9.01 32.08
C GLN A 6 22.10 8.27 31.51
N VAL A 7 20.89 8.50 32.07
CA VAL A 7 19.64 7.91 31.59
C VAL A 7 19.28 8.48 30.20
N LYS A 8 19.56 9.77 29.97
CA LYS A 8 19.30 10.43 28.69
C LYS A 8 20.26 9.94 27.60
N ASP A 9 21.52 9.73 27.94
CA ASP A 9 22.54 9.25 27.01
C ASP A 9 22.34 7.76 26.64
N LEU A 10 21.92 6.93 27.61
CA LEU A 10 21.52 5.55 27.37
C LEU A 10 20.30 5.44 26.45
N ASN A 11 19.29 6.31 26.64
CA ASN A 11 18.12 6.35 25.77
C ASN A 11 18.44 6.85 24.36
N LEU A 12 19.41 7.75 24.21
CA LEU A 12 19.86 8.24 22.91
C LEU A 12 20.69 7.18 22.16
N ALA A 13 21.56 6.44 22.86
CA ALA A 13 22.33 5.35 22.28
C ALA A 13 21.42 4.19 21.82
N SER A 14 20.49 3.76 22.66
CA SER A 14 19.53 2.71 22.31
C SER A 14 18.58 3.14 21.17
N ALA A 15 18.17 4.41 21.10
CA ALA A 15 17.39 4.93 19.99
C ALA A 15 18.19 5.01 18.68
N HIS A 16 19.52 5.22 18.77
CA HIS A 16 20.41 5.21 17.63
C HIS A 16 20.56 3.79 17.05
N ASP A 17 20.76 2.79 17.91
CA ASP A 17 20.89 1.39 17.50
C ASP A 17 19.58 0.87 16.90
N LEU A 18 18.44 1.17 17.50
CA LEU A 18 17.10 0.83 16.97
C LEU A 18 16.79 1.49 15.62
N ALA A 19 17.43 2.61 15.29
CA ALA A 19 17.23 3.27 13.99
C ALA A 19 17.99 2.58 12.84
N TYR A 20 18.94 1.72 13.14
CA TYR A 20 19.74 1.02 12.12
C TYR A 20 19.25 -0.39 11.82
N GLU A 21 18.66 -1.08 12.79
CA GLU A 21 18.15 -2.43 12.60
C GLU A 21 16.68 -2.41 12.15
N MET A 22 16.44 -2.87 10.93
CA MET A 22 15.08 -3.02 10.42
C MET A 22 14.41 -4.21 11.12
N PRO A 23 13.25 -4.02 11.80
CA PRO A 23 12.55 -5.12 12.44
C PRO A 23 12.12 -6.18 11.42
N ALA A 24 12.32 -7.46 11.75
CA ALA A 24 11.92 -8.57 10.88
C ALA A 24 10.42 -8.52 10.51
N GLY A 25 9.57 -8.10 11.45
CA GLY A 25 8.13 -7.92 11.21
C GLY A 25 7.83 -6.89 10.13
N LEU A 26 8.59 -5.79 10.06
CA LEU A 26 8.44 -4.77 9.02
C LEU A 26 8.89 -5.30 7.66
N LEU A 27 9.95 -6.12 7.62
CA LEU A 27 10.41 -6.74 6.39
C LEU A 27 9.40 -7.75 5.86
N ILE A 28 8.86 -8.61 6.72
CA ILE A 28 7.80 -9.57 6.37
C ILE A 28 6.56 -8.83 5.87
N ALA A 29 6.11 -7.79 6.56
CA ALA A 29 4.98 -6.97 6.13
C ALA A 29 5.21 -6.34 4.75
N SER A 30 6.45 -5.93 4.47
CA SER A 30 6.83 -5.36 3.18
C SER A 30 6.75 -6.38 2.05
N VAL A 31 7.22 -7.60 2.29
CA VAL A 31 7.11 -8.71 1.33
C VAL A 31 5.64 -9.06 1.09
N MET A 32 4.84 -9.17 2.16
CA MET A 32 3.41 -9.43 2.04
C MET A 32 2.68 -8.34 1.25
N MET A 33 3.02 -7.08 1.46
CA MET A 33 2.46 -5.98 0.70
C MET A 33 2.83 -6.05 -0.80
N ILE A 34 4.07 -6.42 -1.14
CA ILE A 34 4.48 -6.62 -2.54
C ILE A 34 3.66 -7.75 -3.17
N ILE A 35 3.49 -8.88 -2.47
CA ILE A 35 2.68 -10.01 -2.94
C ILE A 35 1.23 -9.56 -3.18
N SER A 36 0.62 -8.83 -2.23
CA SER A 36 -0.74 -8.29 -2.39
C SER A 36 -0.86 -7.40 -3.63
N THR A 37 0.09 -6.48 -3.83
CA THR A 37 0.11 -5.57 -4.99
C THR A 37 0.26 -6.33 -6.31
N LEU A 38 1.07 -7.38 -6.35
CA LEU A 38 1.22 -8.24 -7.54
C LEU A 38 -0.06 -9.01 -7.85
N LEU A 39 -0.76 -9.51 -6.83
CA LEU A 39 -2.05 -10.21 -7.00
C LEU A 39 -3.13 -9.25 -7.52
N GLU A 40 -3.18 -8.02 -7.00
CA GLU A 40 -4.10 -6.98 -7.50
C GLU A 40 -3.83 -6.66 -8.97
N LEU A 41 -2.57 -6.52 -9.35
CA LEU A 41 -2.18 -6.26 -10.73
C LEU A 41 -2.52 -7.46 -11.63
N ALA A 42 -2.27 -8.68 -11.18
CA ALA A 42 -2.63 -9.90 -11.91
C ALA A 42 -4.16 -9.99 -12.13
N ASN A 43 -4.95 -9.68 -11.10
CA ASN A 43 -6.40 -9.64 -11.21
C ASN A 43 -6.87 -8.57 -12.22
N ALA A 44 -6.28 -7.38 -12.20
CA ALA A 44 -6.60 -6.33 -13.19
C ALA A 44 -6.26 -6.76 -14.63
N VAL A 45 -5.11 -7.40 -14.83
CA VAL A 45 -4.73 -7.93 -16.15
C VAL A 45 -5.70 -9.02 -16.61
N LEU A 46 -6.06 -9.96 -15.73
CA LEU A 46 -7.05 -11.00 -16.05
C LEU A 46 -8.41 -10.42 -16.42
N THR A 47 -8.84 -9.36 -15.73
CA THR A 47 -10.09 -8.65 -16.05
C THR A 47 -10.04 -8.05 -17.45
N VAL A 48 -8.90 -7.48 -17.86
CA VAL A 48 -8.73 -6.93 -19.22
C VAL A 48 -8.71 -8.04 -20.28
N VAL A 49 -8.02 -9.15 -20.02
CA VAL A 49 -7.93 -10.28 -20.95
C VAL A 49 -9.29 -10.97 -21.12
N ASN A 50 -10.05 -11.08 -20.03
CA ASN A 50 -11.34 -11.76 -20.02
C ASN A 50 -12.53 -10.79 -20.16
N HIS A 51 -12.35 -9.66 -20.88
CA HIS A 51 -13.40 -8.64 -21.03
C HIS A 51 -14.70 -9.19 -21.67
N GLN A 52 -14.63 -10.26 -22.45
CA GLN A 52 -15.81 -10.94 -23.01
C GLN A 52 -16.64 -11.66 -21.92
N GLU A 53 -15.98 -12.24 -20.91
CA GLU A 53 -16.67 -12.81 -19.75
C GLU A 53 -17.33 -11.69 -18.91
N LEU A 54 -16.66 -10.56 -18.75
CA LEU A 54 -17.22 -9.39 -18.09
C LEU A 54 -18.51 -8.94 -18.80
N ARG A 55 -18.48 -8.86 -20.15
CA ARG A 55 -19.66 -8.55 -20.96
C ARG A 55 -20.79 -9.53 -20.72
N SER A 56 -20.51 -10.83 -20.75
CA SER A 56 -21.53 -11.86 -20.53
C SER A 56 -22.11 -11.84 -19.13
N THR A 57 -21.31 -11.47 -18.14
CA THR A 57 -21.72 -11.37 -16.73
C THR A 57 -22.62 -10.16 -16.52
N VAL A 58 -22.26 -9.01 -17.08
CA VAL A 58 -23.09 -7.78 -17.00
C VAL A 58 -24.41 -7.97 -17.75
N LEU A 59 -24.41 -8.63 -18.92
CA LEU A 59 -25.62 -8.92 -19.67
C LEU A 59 -26.55 -9.96 -18.98
N ARG A 60 -26.02 -10.79 -18.08
CA ARG A 60 -26.79 -11.75 -17.25
C ARG A 60 -27.22 -11.16 -15.91
N SER A 61 -26.61 -10.06 -15.48
CA SER A 61 -27.06 -9.37 -14.25
C SER A 61 -28.35 -8.59 -14.54
N ASP A 62 -29.17 -8.34 -13.50
CA ASP A 62 -30.35 -7.45 -13.59
C ASP A 62 -29.95 -5.99 -13.82
N ALA A 63 -29.03 -5.76 -14.78
CA ALA A 63 -28.66 -4.43 -15.21
C ALA A 63 -29.87 -3.77 -15.91
N SER A 64 -30.01 -2.45 -15.76
CA SER A 64 -31.09 -1.70 -16.42
C SER A 64 -31.09 -1.97 -17.92
N GLU A 65 -32.28 -1.97 -18.53
CA GLU A 65 -32.45 -2.18 -19.99
C GLU A 65 -31.55 -1.26 -20.82
N GLU A 66 -31.30 -0.03 -20.33
CA GLU A 66 -30.42 0.95 -20.98
C GLU A 66 -28.96 0.47 -21.02
N ILE A 67 -28.43 -0.09 -19.92
CA ILE A 67 -27.07 -0.63 -19.85
C ILE A 67 -26.95 -1.87 -20.74
N THR A 68 -27.96 -2.72 -20.73
CA THR A 68 -27.99 -3.93 -21.55
C THR A 68 -28.05 -3.59 -23.05
N ALA A 69 -28.84 -2.61 -23.44
CA ALA A 69 -28.92 -2.11 -24.82
C ALA A 69 -27.59 -1.47 -25.28
N LEU A 70 -26.93 -0.71 -24.42
CA LEU A 70 -25.67 -0.05 -24.69
C LEU A 70 -24.54 -1.09 -24.87
N LEU A 71 -24.52 -2.15 -24.08
CA LEU A 71 -23.51 -3.22 -24.14
C LEU A 71 -23.77 -4.25 -25.25
N ALA A 72 -24.98 -4.35 -25.77
CA ALA A 72 -25.33 -5.28 -26.87
C ALA A 72 -24.81 -4.82 -28.24
N GLY A 73 -24.60 -3.51 -28.47
CA GLY A 73 -24.09 -2.93 -29.70
C GLY A 73 -22.58 -2.94 -29.88
N GLU A 74 -22.09 -2.58 -31.06
CA GLU A 74 -20.64 -2.39 -31.34
C GLU A 74 -20.01 -1.32 -30.42
N GLN A 75 -20.78 -0.33 -30.03
CA GLN A 75 -20.34 0.70 -29.06
C GLN A 75 -20.09 0.12 -27.69
N GLY A 76 -20.78 -0.96 -27.29
CA GLY A 76 -20.57 -1.64 -26.02
C GLY A 76 -19.21 -2.32 -25.92
N GLU A 77 -18.70 -2.89 -27.00
CA GLU A 77 -17.37 -3.49 -27.03
C GLU A 77 -16.27 -2.43 -26.87
N THR A 78 -16.40 -1.31 -27.57
CA THR A 78 -15.49 -0.16 -27.41
C THR A 78 -15.55 0.40 -26.00
N PHE A 79 -16.74 0.56 -25.42
CA PHE A 79 -16.91 1.04 -24.05
C PHE A 79 -16.25 0.12 -23.04
N LEU A 80 -16.46 -1.20 -23.13
CA LEU A 80 -15.83 -2.17 -22.22
C LEU A 80 -14.30 -2.20 -22.35
N THR A 81 -13.78 -2.06 -23.58
CA THR A 81 -12.34 -1.99 -23.83
C THR A 81 -11.74 -0.72 -23.18
N VAL A 82 -12.38 0.42 -23.35
CA VAL A 82 -11.94 1.66 -22.72
C VAL A 82 -12.03 1.57 -21.20
N LEU A 83 -13.14 1.07 -20.66
CA LEU A 83 -13.35 0.91 -19.21
C LEU A 83 -12.30 -0.02 -18.59
N SER A 84 -12.05 -1.18 -19.21
CA SER A 84 -11.02 -2.11 -18.72
C SER A 84 -9.62 -1.53 -18.81
N GLY A 85 -9.31 -0.77 -19.87
CA GLY A 85 -8.06 -0.02 -19.99
C GLY A 85 -7.87 1.04 -18.90
N VAL A 86 -8.94 1.80 -18.59
CA VAL A 86 -8.93 2.77 -17.50
C VAL A 86 -8.73 2.08 -16.14
N LEU A 87 -9.42 0.98 -15.88
CA LEU A 87 -9.26 0.19 -14.65
C LEU A 87 -7.81 -0.30 -14.49
N LEU A 88 -7.22 -0.83 -15.58
CA LEU A 88 -5.82 -1.26 -15.56
C LEU A 88 -4.87 -0.09 -15.29
N ALA A 89 -5.08 1.05 -15.93
CA ALA A 89 -4.25 2.24 -15.72
C ALA A 89 -4.35 2.74 -14.26
N VAL A 90 -5.55 2.79 -13.69
CA VAL A 90 -5.78 3.16 -12.28
C VAL A 90 -5.08 2.18 -11.35
N THR A 91 -5.19 0.86 -11.59
CA THR A 91 -4.53 -0.17 -10.79
C THR A 91 -3.00 -0.05 -10.86
N LEU A 92 -2.44 0.23 -12.05
CA LEU A 92 -1.00 0.47 -12.22
C LEU A 92 -0.53 1.68 -11.42
N VAL A 93 -1.23 2.82 -11.51
CA VAL A 93 -0.90 4.02 -10.72
C VAL A 93 -0.97 3.72 -9.24
N PHE A 94 -2.01 3.02 -8.78
CA PHE A 94 -2.19 2.64 -7.39
C PHE A 94 -1.07 1.72 -6.90
N SER A 95 -0.66 0.75 -7.72
CA SER A 95 0.47 -0.15 -7.46
C SER A 95 1.80 0.61 -7.33
N LEU A 96 2.06 1.59 -8.21
CA LEU A 96 3.25 2.44 -8.13
C LEU A 96 3.25 3.30 -6.87
N VAL A 97 2.11 3.86 -6.49
CA VAL A 97 1.95 4.61 -5.23
C VAL A 97 2.22 3.70 -4.02
N HIS A 98 1.70 2.46 -4.01
CA HIS A 98 1.97 1.47 -2.97
C HIS A 98 3.48 1.20 -2.82
N LEU A 99 4.17 0.91 -3.91
CA LEU A 99 5.61 0.63 -3.91
C LEU A 99 6.44 1.86 -3.46
N PHE A 100 6.06 3.06 -3.92
CA PHE A 100 6.72 4.30 -3.49
C PHE A 100 6.54 4.56 -1.99
N LEU A 101 5.33 4.38 -1.46
CA LEU A 101 5.05 4.54 -0.03
C LEU A 101 5.73 3.46 0.81
N LEU A 102 5.78 2.22 0.32
CA LEU A 102 6.55 1.15 0.94
C LEU A 102 8.02 1.54 1.06
N TRP A 103 8.64 1.95 -0.03
CA TRP A 103 10.03 2.40 -0.03
C TRP A 103 10.26 3.58 0.92
N SER A 104 9.35 4.54 0.94
CA SER A 104 9.39 5.66 1.88
C SER A 104 9.26 5.23 3.34
N THR A 105 8.44 4.19 3.62
CA THR A 105 8.27 3.59 4.95
C THR A 105 9.56 2.89 5.40
N LEU A 106 10.19 2.11 4.52
CA LEU A 106 11.47 1.45 4.78
C LEU A 106 12.59 2.46 5.05
N ARG A 107 12.51 3.65 4.47
CA ARG A 107 13.39 4.79 4.80
C ARG A 107 13.09 5.45 6.15
N GLY A 108 12.04 5.01 6.85
CA GLY A 108 11.68 5.47 8.20
C GLY A 108 10.66 6.60 8.24
N SER A 109 9.85 6.80 7.20
CA SER A 109 8.81 7.82 7.21
C SER A 109 7.56 7.33 7.95
N SER A 110 7.27 7.89 9.13
CA SER A 110 6.05 7.59 9.89
C SER A 110 4.76 8.01 9.16
N LYS A 111 4.83 9.06 8.32
CA LYS A 111 3.69 9.49 7.51
C LYS A 111 3.40 8.48 6.40
N ALA A 112 4.44 8.00 5.69
CA ALA A 112 4.30 6.99 4.65
C ALA A 112 3.70 5.70 5.22
N ARG A 113 4.14 5.26 6.40
CA ARG A 113 3.58 4.08 7.09
C ARG A 113 2.07 4.20 7.32
N ARG A 114 1.59 5.36 7.78
CA ARG A 114 0.15 5.58 7.98
C ARG A 114 -0.63 5.55 6.68
N LEU A 115 -0.06 6.12 5.60
CA LEU A 115 -0.67 6.09 4.27
C LEU A 115 -0.70 4.67 3.70
N VAL A 116 0.37 3.88 3.90
CA VAL A 116 0.39 2.45 3.53
C VAL A 116 -0.75 1.70 4.21
N LEU A 117 -0.93 1.88 5.52
CA LEU A 117 -2.01 1.24 6.27
C LEU A 117 -3.40 1.64 5.74
N LEU A 118 -3.59 2.92 5.43
CA LEU A 118 -4.85 3.41 4.86
C LEU A 118 -5.13 2.78 3.49
N LEU A 119 -4.12 2.73 2.61
CA LEU A 119 -4.26 2.13 1.28
C LEU A 119 -4.52 0.63 1.37
N LEU A 120 -3.81 -0.10 2.27
CA LEU A 120 -4.06 -1.52 2.51
C LEU A 120 -5.49 -1.76 3.01
N ALA A 121 -6.01 -0.89 3.90
CA ALA A 121 -7.38 -0.99 4.39
C ALA A 121 -8.40 -0.76 3.26
N VAL A 122 -8.16 0.22 2.38
CA VAL A 122 -9.01 0.47 1.20
C VAL A 122 -8.97 -0.72 0.26
N SER A 123 -7.78 -1.23 -0.08
CA SER A 123 -7.61 -2.40 -0.94
C SER A 123 -8.31 -3.64 -0.35
N PHE A 124 -8.12 -3.90 0.95
CA PHE A 124 -8.81 -4.98 1.65
C PHE A 124 -10.33 -4.84 1.54
N THR A 125 -10.88 -3.65 1.77
CA THR A 125 -12.33 -3.40 1.70
C THR A 125 -12.88 -3.64 0.30
N VAL A 126 -12.17 -3.18 -0.73
CA VAL A 126 -12.54 -3.38 -2.15
C VAL A 126 -12.51 -4.87 -2.50
N THR A 127 -11.45 -5.59 -2.12
CA THR A 127 -11.34 -7.03 -2.39
C THR A 127 -12.42 -7.83 -1.64
N ALA A 128 -12.67 -7.51 -0.37
CA ALA A 128 -13.71 -8.15 0.42
C ALA A 128 -15.11 -7.87 -0.15
N GLY A 129 -15.38 -6.64 -0.57
CA GLY A 129 -16.61 -6.27 -1.27
C GLY A 129 -16.78 -7.08 -2.56
N GLY A 130 -15.74 -7.20 -3.38
CA GLY A 130 -15.78 -8.00 -4.60
C GLY A 130 -16.07 -9.48 -4.34
N VAL A 131 -15.55 -10.06 -3.23
CA VAL A 131 -15.88 -11.44 -2.82
C VAL A 131 -17.37 -11.58 -2.48
N ILE A 132 -17.93 -10.61 -1.74
CA ILE A 132 -19.33 -10.64 -1.32
C ILE A 132 -20.27 -10.51 -2.52
N TRP A 133 -19.95 -9.64 -3.48
CA TRP A 133 -20.78 -9.43 -4.67
C TRP A 133 -20.52 -10.40 -5.82
N GLY A 134 -19.59 -11.34 -5.66
CA GLY A 134 -19.33 -12.40 -6.64
C GLY A 134 -18.76 -11.93 -7.99
N HIS A 135 -18.22 -10.72 -8.06
CA HIS A 135 -17.72 -10.08 -9.29
C HIS A 135 -16.20 -10.22 -9.47
N GLN A 136 -15.68 -11.42 -9.25
CA GLN A 136 -14.24 -11.64 -9.32
C GLN A 136 -13.87 -12.70 -10.36
N HIS A 137 -12.88 -12.38 -11.17
CA HIS A 137 -12.31 -13.30 -12.19
C HIS A 137 -11.28 -14.26 -11.59
N MET A 138 -10.86 -14.04 -10.34
CA MET A 138 -9.96 -14.94 -9.62
C MET A 138 -10.73 -16.02 -8.86
N PRO A 139 -10.15 -17.23 -8.71
CA PRO A 139 -10.72 -18.25 -7.87
C PRO A 139 -10.81 -17.78 -6.41
N LEU A 140 -11.88 -18.18 -5.71
CA LEU A 140 -12.13 -17.78 -4.30
C LEU A 140 -10.91 -18.04 -3.39
N SER A 141 -10.18 -19.12 -3.63
CA SER A 141 -8.96 -19.44 -2.87
C SER A 141 -7.88 -18.36 -2.99
N ALA A 142 -7.68 -17.80 -4.19
CA ALA A 142 -6.72 -16.73 -4.41
C ALA A 142 -7.15 -15.43 -3.74
N LEU A 143 -8.46 -15.14 -3.73
CA LEU A 143 -9.02 -13.96 -3.05
C LEU A 143 -8.88 -14.06 -1.54
N PHE A 144 -9.19 -15.23 -0.94
CA PHE A 144 -8.95 -15.45 0.49
C PHE A 144 -7.48 -15.37 0.85
N PHE A 145 -6.59 -15.88 -0.01
CA PHE A 145 -5.15 -15.73 0.17
C PHE A 145 -4.74 -14.26 0.13
N GLN A 146 -5.22 -13.48 -0.85
CA GLN A 146 -4.97 -12.04 -0.94
C GLN A 146 -5.45 -11.28 0.30
N LEU A 147 -6.66 -11.56 0.80
CA LEU A 147 -7.17 -10.98 2.04
C LEU A 147 -6.29 -11.33 3.24
N GLY A 148 -5.87 -12.58 3.37
CA GLY A 148 -4.95 -13.04 4.41
C GLY A 148 -3.61 -12.30 4.36
N VAL A 149 -3.00 -12.20 3.18
CA VAL A 149 -1.74 -11.47 2.97
C VAL A 149 -1.88 -9.99 3.36
N SER A 150 -3.00 -9.35 3.00
CA SER A 150 -3.26 -7.95 3.35
C SER A 150 -3.40 -7.75 4.86
N VAL A 151 -4.07 -8.66 5.57
CA VAL A 151 -4.18 -8.64 7.04
C VAL A 151 -2.80 -8.79 7.68
N PHE A 152 -1.99 -9.76 7.25
CA PHE A 152 -0.63 -9.93 7.76
C PHE A 152 0.26 -8.71 7.52
N ALA A 153 0.15 -8.08 6.35
CA ALA A 153 0.84 -6.84 6.06
C ALA A 153 0.41 -5.72 7.03
N MET A 154 -0.90 -5.54 7.25
CA MET A 154 -1.41 -4.54 8.20
C MET A 154 -0.88 -4.79 9.62
N LEU A 155 -0.92 -6.03 10.12
CA LEU A 155 -0.42 -6.39 11.44
C LEU A 155 1.07 -6.07 11.58
N GLY A 156 1.88 -6.37 10.56
CA GLY A 156 3.30 -6.05 10.58
C GLY A 156 3.58 -4.55 10.59
N PHE A 157 2.84 -3.75 9.82
CA PHE A 157 2.98 -2.28 9.83
C PHE A 157 2.43 -1.62 11.10
N THR A 158 1.50 -2.24 11.82
CA THR A 158 0.97 -1.74 13.10
C THR A 158 1.76 -2.20 14.31
N SER A 159 2.71 -3.14 14.15
CA SER A 159 3.53 -3.65 15.26
C SER A 159 4.31 -2.54 15.95
N ASP A 160 4.50 -2.66 17.28
CA ASP A 160 5.26 -1.68 18.08
C ASP A 160 6.69 -1.53 17.57
N ALA A 161 7.29 -2.60 17.06
CA ALA A 161 8.61 -2.58 16.47
C ALA A 161 8.67 -1.71 15.19
N ALA A 162 7.65 -1.78 14.31
CA ALA A 162 7.57 -0.95 13.12
C ALA A 162 7.28 0.52 13.48
N VAL A 163 6.47 0.74 14.51
CA VAL A 163 6.16 2.09 15.02
C VAL A 163 7.41 2.76 15.57
N SER A 164 8.13 2.08 16.46
CA SER A 164 9.35 2.58 17.11
C SER A 164 10.47 2.81 16.10
N TYR A 165 10.69 1.89 15.15
CA TYR A 165 11.67 2.04 14.07
C TYR A 165 11.40 3.30 13.23
N THR A 166 10.17 3.47 12.74
CA THR A 166 9.84 4.64 11.90
C THR A 166 9.87 5.95 12.69
N ALA A 167 9.52 5.94 13.98
CA ALA A 167 9.63 7.09 14.85
C ALA A 167 11.09 7.48 15.09
N ALA A 168 11.94 6.53 15.51
CA ALA A 168 13.36 6.75 15.78
C ALA A 168 14.08 7.32 14.54
N ARG A 169 13.84 6.74 13.37
CA ARG A 169 14.45 7.16 12.11
C ARG A 169 13.96 8.55 11.66
N THR A 170 12.70 8.86 11.88
CA THR A 170 12.14 10.20 11.60
C THR A 170 12.82 11.26 12.49
N PHE A 171 13.03 10.98 13.77
CA PHE A 171 13.75 11.86 14.70
C PHE A 171 15.20 12.07 14.28
N HIS A 172 15.92 11.02 13.97
CA HIS A 172 17.30 11.08 13.52
C HIS A 172 17.48 11.96 12.27
N MET A 173 16.64 11.77 11.26
CA MET A 173 16.67 12.56 10.03
C MET A 173 16.32 14.05 10.26
N ARG A 174 15.47 14.33 11.24
CA ARG A 174 15.13 15.70 11.64
C ARG A 174 16.31 16.38 12.32
N ASP A 175 17.04 15.69 13.20
CA ASP A 175 18.21 16.21 13.89
C ASP A 175 19.34 16.55 12.92
N ILE A 176 19.63 15.66 11.97
CA ILE A 176 20.61 15.91 10.90
C ILE A 176 20.27 17.20 10.10
N ARG A 177 19.01 17.37 9.72
CA ARG A 177 18.56 18.55 8.98
C ARG A 177 18.72 19.84 9.78
N LEU A 178 18.46 19.80 11.09
CA LEU A 178 18.62 20.96 11.96
C LEU A 178 20.10 21.35 12.11
N ARG A 179 21.01 20.36 12.27
CA ARG A 179 22.45 20.58 12.34
C ARG A 179 22.99 21.21 11.04
N HIS A 180 22.57 20.73 9.87
CA HIS A 180 22.94 21.31 8.59
C HIS A 180 22.43 22.73 8.39
N ARG A 181 21.24 23.07 8.87
CA ARG A 181 20.72 24.45 8.82
C ARG A 181 21.49 25.39 9.77
N GLY A 182 21.88 24.90 10.95
CA GLY A 182 22.68 25.68 11.90
C GLY A 182 24.09 26.00 11.40
N SER A 183 24.74 25.05 10.70
CA SER A 183 26.07 25.27 10.12
C SER A 183 26.05 26.28 8.96
N ARG A 184 25.03 26.24 8.08
CA ARG A 184 24.87 27.21 6.99
C ARG A 184 24.65 28.65 7.51
N ARG A 185 23.88 28.83 8.59
CA ARG A 185 23.68 30.16 9.20
C ARG A 185 24.97 30.75 9.76
N LYS A 186 25.87 29.95 10.30
CA LYS A 186 27.16 30.42 10.81
C LYS A 186 28.12 30.85 9.70
N GLN A 187 28.05 30.21 8.53
CA GLN A 187 28.89 30.58 7.36
C GLN A 187 28.45 31.87 6.65
N THR A 188 27.18 32.27 6.77
CA THR A 188 26.65 33.50 6.16
C THR A 188 26.76 34.70 7.07
N SER A 189 27.18 34.55 8.34
CA SER A 189 27.36 35.64 9.31
C SER A 189 28.83 35.96 9.62
N SER A 190 29.77 35.34 8.94
CA SER A 190 31.21 35.66 8.91
C SER A 190 31.60 36.30 7.59
#